data_9e66276dfde5b2e76f3f044950fdbb49
#
_entry.id   9e66276dfde5b2e76f3f044950fdbb49
#
_cell.length_a   1.000
_cell.length_b   1.000
_cell.length_c   1.000
_cell.angle_alpha   90.00
_cell.angle_beta   90.00
_cell.angle_gamma   90.00
#
_symmetry.space_group_name_H-M   'P 1'
#
loop_
_entity.id
_entity.type
_entity.pdbx_description
1 polymer ?
#
loop_
_entity_poly.entity_id
_entity_poly.type
_entity_poly.pdbx_seq_one_letter_code
_entity_poly.pdbx_strand_id
1 'polypeptide(L)'
;MQLDTLCTHKRNGHLNSAELISVILRRLKESASRYCFYVIAYTFMPDHLHILVRGEEGSDLKRFGRHFKQTSGYDFKKRHGEPLWHLSYYDHILRKDEDIIATARYILENPVRKGLVKEFRDYPFSGSFEYDVAEML
;
A
#
# COMPACT_ATOMS: atom_id res chain seq x y z
N MET A 1 -11.66 2.99 8.91
CA MET A 1 -11.20 2.59 7.56
C MET A 1 -10.44 3.75 6.93
N GLN A 2 -9.29 3.50 6.37
CA GLN A 2 -8.48 4.56 5.77
C GLN A 2 -7.80 4.11 4.49
N LEU A 3 -7.86 4.98 3.48
CA LEU A 3 -7.14 4.85 2.22
C LEU A 3 -5.94 5.78 2.22
N ASP A 4 -4.75 5.24 2.04
CA ASP A 4 -3.52 6.00 1.95
C ASP A 4 -2.91 5.86 0.56
N THR A 5 -2.37 6.97 0.06
CA THR A 5 -1.55 6.97 -1.15
C THR A 5 -0.17 7.52 -0.80
N LEU A 6 0.86 6.69 -0.98
CA LEU A 6 2.24 7.08 -0.75
C LEU A 6 2.96 7.18 -2.08
N CYS A 7 3.50 8.37 -2.38
CA CYS A 7 4.28 8.57 -3.60
C CYS A 7 5.76 8.39 -3.34
N THR A 8 6.49 7.91 -4.35
CA THR A 8 7.94 7.81 -4.28
C THR A 8 8.57 9.20 -4.34
N HIS A 9 9.80 9.32 -3.82
CA HIS A 9 10.59 10.53 -3.89
C HIS A 9 10.78 10.93 -5.36
N LYS A 10 10.43 12.18 -5.69
CA LYS A 10 10.49 12.73 -7.07
C LYS A 10 9.72 11.89 -8.09
N ARG A 11 8.73 11.11 -7.64
CA ARG A 11 7.93 10.24 -8.50
C ARG A 11 8.78 9.25 -9.31
N ASN A 12 9.86 8.77 -8.71
CA ASN A 12 10.72 7.75 -9.33
C ASN A 12 9.96 6.43 -9.49
N GLY A 13 10.17 5.75 -10.61
CA GLY A 13 9.47 4.50 -10.93
C GLY A 13 10.10 3.26 -10.31
N HIS A 14 10.50 3.32 -9.04
CA HIS A 14 11.20 2.21 -8.37
C HIS A 14 10.29 1.03 -8.02
N LEU A 15 8.98 1.25 -7.87
CA LEU A 15 8.05 0.23 -7.37
C LEU A 15 7.62 -0.74 -8.49
N ASN A 16 8.58 -1.27 -9.23
CA ASN A 16 8.36 -2.24 -10.31
C ASN A 16 9.23 -3.47 -10.19
N SER A 17 9.97 -3.61 -9.09
CA SER A 17 10.85 -4.75 -8.83
C SER A 17 10.21 -5.67 -7.80
N ALA A 18 10.06 -6.95 -8.14
CA ALA A 18 9.51 -7.94 -7.22
C ALA A 18 10.34 -8.04 -5.93
N GLU A 19 11.65 -7.93 -6.04
CA GLU A 19 12.55 -7.98 -4.88
C GLU A 19 12.32 -6.79 -3.94
N LEU A 20 12.26 -5.57 -4.48
CA LEU A 20 12.02 -4.38 -3.67
C LEU A 20 10.65 -4.41 -3.02
N ILE A 21 9.62 -4.77 -3.80
CA ILE A 21 8.24 -4.83 -3.29
C ILE A 21 8.13 -5.86 -2.17
N SER A 22 8.80 -6.99 -2.29
CA SER A 22 8.84 -8.02 -1.24
C SER A 22 9.39 -7.46 0.08
N VAL A 23 10.47 -6.67 0.02
CA VAL A 23 11.05 -6.03 1.21
C VAL A 23 10.07 -5.02 1.82
N ILE A 24 9.43 -4.22 0.99
CA ILE A 24 8.45 -3.22 1.45
C ILE A 24 7.25 -3.92 2.09
N LEU A 25 6.74 -4.99 1.48
CA LEU A 25 5.61 -5.75 2.03
C LEU A 25 5.92 -6.35 3.40
N ARG A 26 7.15 -6.82 3.61
CA ARG A 26 7.55 -7.32 4.90
C ARG A 26 7.46 -6.23 5.97
N ARG A 27 7.93 -5.02 5.65
CA ARG A 27 7.82 -3.88 6.57
C ARG A 27 6.38 -3.45 6.80
N LEU A 28 5.54 -3.54 5.76
CA LEU A 28 4.12 -3.25 5.90
C LEU A 28 3.45 -4.24 6.87
N LYS A 29 3.76 -5.52 6.76
CA LYS A 29 3.27 -6.55 7.68
C LYS A 29 3.69 -6.27 9.12
N GLU A 30 4.96 -5.94 9.33
CA GLU A 30 5.47 -5.62 10.66
C GLU A 30 4.76 -4.42 11.27
N SER A 31 4.59 -3.36 10.49
CA SER A 31 3.91 -2.14 10.96
C SER A 31 2.45 -2.41 11.27
N ALA A 32 1.76 -3.15 10.41
CA ALA A 32 0.35 -3.49 10.61
C ALA A 32 0.16 -4.32 11.88
N SER A 33 1.00 -5.32 12.08
CA SER A 33 0.95 -6.15 13.29
C SER A 33 1.23 -5.33 14.55
N ARG A 34 2.25 -4.47 14.50
CA ARG A 34 2.67 -3.69 15.67
C ARG A 34 1.62 -2.68 16.11
N TYR A 35 0.93 -2.04 15.16
CA TYR A 35 -0.02 -0.96 15.44
C TYR A 35 -1.48 -1.35 15.28
N CYS A 36 -1.76 -2.65 15.18
CA CYS A 36 -3.12 -3.20 15.16
C CYS A 36 -3.95 -2.72 13.98
N PHE A 37 -3.37 -2.80 12.78
CA PHE A 37 -4.05 -2.52 11.53
C PHE A 37 -4.17 -3.77 10.67
N TYR A 38 -5.27 -3.84 9.93
CA TYR A 38 -5.52 -4.87 8.92
C TYR A 38 -5.35 -4.25 7.54
N VAL A 39 -4.50 -4.83 6.71
CA VAL A 39 -4.31 -4.37 5.32
C VAL A 39 -5.33 -5.08 4.45
N ILE A 40 -6.38 -4.35 4.09
CA ILE A 40 -7.52 -4.88 3.31
C ILE A 40 -7.15 -5.01 1.84
N ALA A 41 -6.41 -4.04 1.30
CA ALA A 41 -5.94 -4.07 -0.08
C ALA A 41 -4.71 -3.21 -0.24
N TYR A 42 -3.83 -3.60 -1.16
CA TYR A 42 -2.70 -2.78 -1.56
C TYR A 42 -2.45 -2.94 -3.05
N THR A 43 -1.90 -1.90 -3.68
CA THR A 43 -1.45 -1.95 -5.07
C THR A 43 -0.21 -1.07 -5.21
N PHE A 44 0.89 -1.69 -5.64
CA PHE A 44 2.13 -0.97 -5.94
C PHE A 44 2.08 -0.56 -7.41
N MET A 45 1.85 0.72 -7.67
CA MET A 45 2.07 1.31 -8.98
C MET A 45 3.55 1.71 -9.08
N PRO A 46 4.11 1.92 -10.29
CA PRO A 46 5.55 2.19 -10.39
C PRO A 46 6.07 3.34 -9.53
N ASP A 47 5.28 4.39 -9.32
CA ASP A 47 5.70 5.59 -8.60
C ASP A 47 4.84 5.91 -7.37
N HIS A 48 3.96 5.00 -6.97
CA HIS A 48 3.15 5.20 -5.77
C HIS A 48 2.56 3.87 -5.27
N LEU A 49 2.11 3.89 -4.03
CA LEU A 49 1.48 2.76 -3.37
C LEU A 49 0.12 3.19 -2.84
N HIS A 50 -0.92 2.45 -3.20
CA HIS A 50 -2.24 2.58 -2.58
C HIS A 50 -2.43 1.50 -1.53
N ILE A 51 -2.87 1.90 -0.34
CA ILE A 51 -3.16 0.97 0.76
C ILE A 51 -4.52 1.31 1.35
N LEU A 52 -5.36 0.30 1.52
CA LEU A 52 -6.59 0.40 2.31
C LEU A 52 -6.40 -0.37 3.60
N VAL A 53 -6.49 0.31 4.73
CA VAL A 53 -6.27 -0.29 6.05
C VAL A 53 -7.46 -0.03 6.97
N ARG A 54 -7.67 -0.97 7.89
CA ARG A 54 -8.66 -0.85 8.97
C ARG A 54 -7.94 -1.02 10.30
N GLY A 55 -8.06 -0.03 11.19
CA GLY A 55 -7.50 -0.10 12.52
C GLY A 55 -8.49 -0.66 13.53
N GLU A 56 -7.98 -1.33 14.55
CA GLU A 56 -8.75 -1.68 15.73
C GLU A 56 -8.99 -0.45 16.59
N GLU A 57 -9.94 -0.53 17.52
CA GLU A 57 -10.21 0.54 18.46
C GLU A 57 -8.93 0.94 19.19
N GLY A 58 -8.65 2.24 19.26
CA GLY A 58 -7.44 2.76 19.89
C GLY A 58 -6.18 2.72 19.02
N SER A 59 -6.27 2.22 17.79
CA SER A 59 -5.11 2.21 16.88
C SER A 59 -4.72 3.63 16.46
N ASP A 60 -3.43 3.83 16.21
CA ASP A 60 -2.87 5.14 15.84
C ASP A 60 -2.32 5.09 14.42
N LEU A 61 -3.06 5.66 13.49
CA LEU A 61 -2.71 5.67 12.08
C LEU A 61 -1.41 6.43 11.79
N LYS A 62 -1.17 7.53 12.49
CA LYS A 62 0.05 8.33 12.29
C LYS A 62 1.29 7.52 12.67
N ARG A 63 1.21 6.77 13.78
CA ARG A 63 2.32 5.90 14.20
C ARG A 63 2.54 4.76 13.23
N PHE A 64 1.45 4.15 12.77
CA PHE A 64 1.53 3.10 11.75
C PHE A 64 2.23 3.60 10.48
N GLY A 65 1.75 4.70 9.93
CA GLY A 65 2.29 5.27 8.71
C GLY A 65 3.74 5.71 8.85
N ARG A 66 4.08 6.33 9.99
CA ARG A 66 5.46 6.75 10.28
C ARG A 66 6.39 5.55 10.36
N HIS A 67 6.02 4.54 11.10
CA HIS A 67 6.83 3.33 11.26
C HIS A 67 7.05 2.65 9.91
N PHE A 68 6.00 2.48 9.12
CA PHE A 68 6.09 1.89 7.80
C PHE A 68 7.02 2.67 6.88
N LYS A 69 6.84 4.00 6.79
CA LYS A 69 7.67 4.85 5.94
C LYS A 69 9.13 4.87 6.39
N GLN A 70 9.38 4.92 7.69
CA GLN A 70 10.75 4.93 8.22
C GLN A 70 11.46 3.61 7.97
N THR A 71 10.82 2.48 8.24
CA THR A 71 11.47 1.18 8.11
C THR A 71 11.69 0.79 6.65
N SER A 72 10.68 0.97 5.79
CA SER A 72 10.82 0.68 4.36
C SER A 72 11.76 1.68 3.68
N GLY A 73 11.71 2.94 4.07
CA GLY A 73 12.61 3.96 3.56
C GLY A 73 14.05 3.73 3.97
N TYR A 74 14.28 3.26 5.19
CA TYR A 74 15.61 2.89 5.66
C TYR A 74 16.22 1.77 4.82
N ASP A 75 15.47 0.70 4.59
CA ASP A 75 15.93 -0.42 3.78
C ASP A 75 16.31 0.01 2.37
N PHE A 76 15.48 0.87 1.76
CA PHE A 76 15.73 1.37 0.41
C PHE A 76 16.96 2.27 0.35
N LYS A 77 17.07 3.22 1.28
CA LYS A 77 18.19 4.17 1.32
C LYS A 77 19.52 3.46 1.52
N LYS A 78 19.54 2.41 2.33
CA LYS A 78 20.74 1.60 2.57
C LYS A 78 21.25 0.97 1.27
N ARG A 79 20.36 0.56 0.37
CA ARG A 79 20.71 -0.05 -0.92
C ARG A 79 20.96 0.96 -2.03
N HIS A 80 20.18 2.02 -2.09
CA HIS A 80 20.12 2.92 -3.24
C HIS A 80 20.66 4.32 -2.96
N GLY A 81 20.92 4.67 -1.70
CA GLY A 81 21.52 5.94 -1.32
C GLY A 81 20.60 7.16 -1.40
N GLU A 82 19.30 6.96 -1.68
CA GLU A 82 18.33 8.06 -1.79
C GLU A 82 17.02 7.70 -1.08
N PRO A 83 16.18 8.70 -0.74
CA PRO A 83 14.89 8.43 -0.13
C PRO A 83 13.97 7.63 -1.04
N LEU A 84 13.17 6.72 -0.45
CA LEU A 84 12.14 5.99 -1.19
C LEU A 84 10.88 6.83 -1.33
N TRP A 85 10.39 7.41 -0.22
CA TRP A 85 9.08 8.06 -0.18
C TRP A 85 9.18 9.57 -0.26
N HIS A 86 8.17 10.17 -0.86
CA HIS A 86 7.93 11.60 -0.75
C HIS A 86 7.63 11.94 0.72
N LEU A 87 7.96 13.16 1.16
CA LEU A 87 7.78 13.58 2.55
C LEU A 87 6.32 13.58 2.99
N SER A 88 5.41 13.93 2.10
CA SER A 88 3.98 13.91 2.36
C SER A 88 3.30 12.73 1.70
N TYR A 89 2.12 12.38 2.18
CA TYR A 89 1.25 11.38 1.57
C TYR A 89 -0.19 11.86 1.66
N TYR A 90 -1.02 11.31 0.78
CA TYR A 90 -2.45 11.63 0.76
C TYR A 90 -3.19 10.54 1.53
N ASP A 91 -4.00 10.93 2.50
CA ASP A 91 -4.85 10.00 3.20
C ASP A 91 -6.31 10.42 3.08
N HIS A 92 -7.20 9.45 3.14
CA HIS A 92 -8.63 9.66 3.09
C HIS A 92 -9.30 8.71 4.07
N ILE A 93 -10.02 9.26 5.03
CA ILE A 93 -10.77 8.48 6.01
C ILE A 93 -12.12 8.13 5.40
N LEU A 94 -12.39 6.83 5.22
CA LEU A 94 -13.65 6.36 4.69
C LEU A 94 -14.75 6.49 5.74
N ARG A 95 -15.93 6.94 5.30
CA ARG A 95 -17.10 7.01 6.14
C ARG A 95 -17.70 5.62 6.35
N LYS A 96 -18.50 5.44 7.40
CA LYS A 96 -19.13 4.17 7.71
C LYS A 96 -20.04 3.65 6.60
N ASP A 97 -20.64 4.55 5.83
CA ASP A 97 -21.53 4.21 4.72
C ASP A 97 -20.81 3.92 3.41
N GLU A 98 -19.49 4.12 3.35
CA GLU A 98 -18.73 3.77 2.16
C GLU A 98 -18.49 2.26 2.09
N ASP A 99 -18.65 1.69 0.89
CA ASP A 99 -18.46 0.28 0.66
C ASP A 99 -16.97 -0.07 0.63
N ILE A 100 -16.54 -0.82 1.62
CA ILE A 100 -15.14 -1.26 1.77
C ILE A 100 -14.74 -2.14 0.59
N ILE A 101 -15.60 -3.04 0.17
CA ILE A 101 -15.31 -3.96 -0.94
C ILE A 101 -15.19 -3.19 -2.25
N ALA A 102 -16.08 -2.22 -2.49
CA ALA A 102 -16.00 -1.37 -3.68
C ALA A 102 -14.70 -0.57 -3.70
N THR A 103 -14.27 -0.01 -2.55
CA THR A 103 -13.01 0.72 -2.44
C THR A 103 -11.82 -0.20 -2.68
N ALA A 104 -11.83 -1.40 -2.10
CA ALA A 104 -10.77 -2.38 -2.31
C ALA A 104 -10.68 -2.78 -3.78
N ARG A 105 -11.80 -3.03 -4.44
CA ARG A 105 -11.84 -3.33 -5.88
C ARG A 105 -11.26 -2.19 -6.69
N TYR A 106 -11.62 -0.96 -6.36
CA TYR A 106 -11.10 0.23 -7.05
C TYR A 106 -9.57 0.27 -6.99
N ILE A 107 -8.99 0.01 -5.82
CA ILE A 107 -7.54 -0.03 -5.63
C ILE A 107 -6.91 -1.16 -6.44
N LEU A 108 -7.48 -2.35 -6.34
CA LEU A 108 -6.94 -3.55 -6.99
C LEU A 108 -7.04 -3.48 -8.51
N GLU A 109 -8.04 -2.80 -9.05
CA GLU A 109 -8.23 -2.64 -10.50
C GLU A 109 -7.42 -1.48 -11.09
N ASN A 110 -6.72 -0.72 -10.26
CA ASN A 110 -5.95 0.43 -10.73
C ASN A 110 -4.94 0.09 -11.84
N PRO A 111 -4.18 -1.03 -11.76
CA PRO A 111 -3.27 -1.39 -12.85
C PRO A 111 -3.98 -1.64 -14.19
N VAL A 112 -5.20 -2.18 -14.16
CA VAL A 112 -6.00 -2.38 -15.36
C VAL A 112 -6.46 -1.04 -15.93
N ARG A 113 -7.00 -0.16 -15.08
CA ARG A 113 -7.43 1.18 -15.52
C ARG A 113 -6.28 2.01 -16.11
N LYS A 114 -5.08 1.83 -15.59
CA LYS A 114 -3.89 2.55 -16.07
C LYS A 114 -3.20 1.87 -17.25
N GLY A 115 -3.75 0.74 -17.72
CA GLY A 115 -3.22 0.06 -18.89
C GLY A 115 -1.94 -0.74 -18.69
N LEU A 116 -1.56 -1.02 -17.44
CA LEU A 116 -0.36 -1.82 -17.17
C LEU A 116 -0.57 -3.29 -17.47
N VAL A 117 -1.78 -3.80 -17.25
CA VAL A 117 -2.19 -5.17 -17.56
C VAL A 117 -3.62 -5.14 -18.09
N LYS A 118 -4.02 -6.20 -18.82
CA LYS A 118 -5.39 -6.34 -19.32
C LYS A 118 -6.34 -6.88 -18.24
N GLU A 119 -5.85 -7.81 -17.44
CA GLU A 119 -6.62 -8.44 -16.38
C GLU A 119 -5.89 -8.29 -15.05
N PHE A 120 -6.64 -8.11 -13.97
CA PHE A 120 -6.08 -7.95 -12.64
C PHE A 120 -5.12 -9.07 -12.25
N ARG A 121 -5.49 -10.32 -12.53
CA ARG A 121 -4.67 -11.49 -12.15
C ARG A 121 -3.28 -11.50 -12.77
N ASP A 122 -3.06 -10.71 -13.82
CA ASP A 122 -1.75 -10.60 -14.45
C ASP A 122 -0.82 -9.61 -13.77
N TYR A 123 -1.32 -8.87 -12.76
CA TYR A 123 -0.52 -7.89 -12.03
C TYR A 123 -0.04 -8.46 -10.70
N PRO A 124 1.29 -8.68 -10.55
CA PRO A 124 1.82 -9.39 -9.37
C PRO A 124 1.96 -8.51 -8.13
N PHE A 125 1.79 -7.18 -8.24
CA PHE A 125 2.12 -6.23 -7.18
C PHE A 125 0.89 -5.66 -6.47
N SER A 126 -0.18 -6.42 -6.46
CA SER A 126 -1.41 -6.10 -5.74
C SER A 126 -1.84 -7.29 -4.87
N GLY A 127 -2.55 -7.01 -3.80
CA GLY A 127 -3.06 -8.07 -2.95
C GLY A 127 -3.79 -7.58 -1.71
N SER A 128 -4.01 -8.51 -0.80
CA SER A 128 -4.60 -8.29 0.51
C SER A 128 -3.89 -9.19 1.52
N PHE A 129 -3.81 -8.73 2.78
CA PHE A 129 -3.32 -9.60 3.86
C PHE A 129 -4.46 -10.37 4.53
N GLU A 130 -5.72 -9.97 4.28
CA GLU A 130 -6.88 -10.48 4.99
C GLU A 130 -7.81 -11.34 4.13
N TYR A 131 -7.84 -11.11 2.82
CA TYR A 131 -8.79 -11.72 1.91
C TYR A 131 -8.11 -12.36 0.71
N ASP A 132 -8.78 -13.36 0.13
CA ASP A 132 -8.42 -13.86 -1.19
C ASP A 132 -8.91 -12.86 -2.24
N VAL A 133 -7.98 -12.22 -2.92
CA VAL A 133 -8.29 -11.17 -3.90
C VAL A 133 -9.15 -11.70 -5.04
N ALA A 134 -8.95 -12.96 -5.45
CA ALA A 134 -9.75 -13.58 -6.51
C ALA A 134 -11.24 -13.63 -6.15
N GLU A 135 -11.56 -13.74 -4.87
CA GLU A 135 -12.95 -13.74 -4.40
C GLU A 135 -13.55 -12.34 -4.31
N MET A 136 -12.71 -11.30 -4.26
CA MET A 136 -13.15 -9.92 -4.18
C MET A 136 -13.52 -9.33 -5.54
N LEU A 137 -13.01 -9.90 -6.60
CA LEU A 137 -13.16 -9.41 -7.99
C LEU A 137 -14.08 -10.32 -8.86
#